data_26b10db5277e958e26f2bd5964f7e7df
#
_entry.id   26b10db5277e958e26f2bd5964f7e7df
#
_cell.length_a   1.000
_cell.length_b   1.000
_cell.length_c   1.000
_cell.angle_alpha   90.00
_cell.angle_beta   90.00
_cell.angle_gamma   90.00
#
_symmetry.space_group_name_H-M   'P 1'
#
loop_
_entity.id
_entity.type
_entity.pdbx_description
1 polymer ?
#
loop_
_entity_poly.entity_id
_entity_poly.type
_entity_poly.pdbx_seq_one_letter_code
_entity_poly.pdbx_strand_id
1 'polypeptide(L)'
;MTEAELITAAQAHWSNVILLIAILISVLSGYLVVAYLAGADMTRSQNVIVTSLYLLISIFILWSMLTLVERSNEMAMLAIDMSKQRTLGPKGYVAHGIAIVFAICRVASIKFMWDVRHPKTE
;
A
#
# COMPACT_ATOMS: atom_id res chain seq x y z
N MET A 1 -4.49 -21.53 -21.84
CA MET A 1 -3.39 -21.30 -20.90
C MET A 1 -3.02 -22.60 -20.20
N THR A 2 -1.75 -22.92 -20.15
CA THR A 2 -1.25 -24.07 -19.38
C THR A 2 -1.17 -23.71 -17.88
N GLU A 3 -1.14 -24.75 -17.03
CA GLU A 3 -0.98 -24.56 -15.57
C GLU A 3 0.31 -23.77 -15.24
N ALA A 4 1.42 -24.06 -15.92
CA ALA A 4 2.68 -23.35 -15.75
C ALA A 4 2.57 -21.85 -16.10
N GLU A 5 1.84 -21.51 -17.15
CA GLU A 5 1.60 -20.12 -17.55
C GLU A 5 0.75 -19.37 -16.52
N LEU A 6 -0.27 -20.01 -15.95
CA LEU A 6 -1.10 -19.43 -14.90
C LEU A 6 -0.31 -19.17 -13.62
N ILE A 7 0.54 -20.11 -13.22
CA ILE A 7 1.41 -19.94 -12.05
C ILE A 7 2.42 -18.81 -12.28
N THR A 8 3.03 -18.74 -13.47
CA THR A 8 3.95 -17.66 -13.83
C THR A 8 3.26 -16.30 -13.82
N ALA A 9 2.05 -16.22 -14.36
CA ALA A 9 1.26 -14.99 -14.34
C ALA A 9 0.90 -14.56 -12.90
N ALA A 10 0.52 -15.50 -12.04
CA ALA A 10 0.24 -15.22 -10.62
C ALA A 10 1.49 -14.70 -9.91
N GLN A 11 2.65 -15.30 -10.15
CA GLN A 11 3.93 -14.83 -9.58
C GLN A 11 4.29 -13.43 -10.06
N ALA A 12 4.06 -13.10 -11.34
CA ALA A 12 4.28 -11.77 -11.88
C ALA A 12 3.40 -10.72 -11.19
N HIS A 13 2.13 -11.03 -10.92
CA HIS A 13 1.24 -10.15 -10.16
C HIS A 13 1.73 -9.93 -8.73
N TRP A 14 2.20 -10.97 -8.06
CA TRP A 14 2.78 -10.84 -6.72
C TRP A 14 4.05 -10.00 -6.70
N SER A 15 4.92 -10.12 -7.71
CA SER A 15 6.10 -9.26 -7.87
C SER A 15 5.69 -7.79 -7.98
N ASN A 16 4.63 -7.49 -8.74
CA ASN A 16 4.09 -6.14 -8.84
C ASN A 16 3.51 -5.63 -7.53
N VAL A 17 2.85 -6.47 -6.74
CA VAL A 17 2.37 -6.12 -5.39
C VAL A 17 3.52 -5.74 -4.48
N ILE A 18 4.60 -6.51 -4.46
CA ILE A 18 5.81 -6.21 -3.67
C ILE A 18 6.42 -4.87 -4.09
N LEU A 19 6.47 -4.60 -5.39
CA LEU A 19 6.96 -3.33 -5.92
C LEU A 19 6.10 -2.15 -5.44
N LEU A 20 4.77 -2.30 -5.47
CA LEU A 20 3.85 -1.29 -4.96
C LEU A 20 4.00 -1.05 -3.45
N ILE A 21 4.27 -2.09 -2.68
CA ILE A 21 4.58 -1.96 -1.24
C ILE A 21 5.85 -1.13 -1.05
N ALA A 22 6.90 -1.37 -1.83
CA ALA A 22 8.13 -0.60 -1.78
C ALA A 22 7.89 0.88 -2.11
N ILE A 23 7.08 1.17 -3.12
CA ILE A 23 6.67 2.54 -3.48
C ILE A 23 5.87 3.19 -2.34
N LEU A 24 4.94 2.46 -1.73
CA LEU A 24 4.17 2.96 -0.58
C LEU A 24 5.07 3.34 0.60
N ILE A 25 6.03 2.50 0.92
CA ILE A 25 7.01 2.77 1.99
C ILE A 25 7.83 4.02 1.66
N SER A 26 8.25 4.19 0.40
CA SER A 26 8.97 5.37 -0.07
C SER A 26 8.14 6.64 0.05
N VAL A 27 6.88 6.59 -0.35
CA VAL A 27 5.93 7.73 -0.23
C VAL A 27 5.71 8.09 1.24
N LEU A 28 5.50 7.09 2.10
CA LEU A 28 5.34 7.28 3.53
C LEU A 28 6.59 7.92 4.15
N SER A 29 7.77 7.40 3.83
CA SER A 29 9.04 7.93 4.33
C SER A 29 9.26 9.36 3.87
N GLY A 30 9.00 9.67 2.59
CA GLY A 30 9.08 11.02 2.04
C GLY A 30 8.15 11.99 2.76
N TYR A 31 6.91 11.58 3.01
CA TYR A 31 5.96 12.40 3.77
C TYR A 31 6.43 12.68 5.20
N LEU A 32 6.95 11.67 5.88
CA LEU A 32 7.47 11.82 7.25
C LEU A 32 8.69 12.75 7.29
N VAL A 33 9.58 12.65 6.30
CA VAL A 33 10.75 13.55 6.19
C VAL A 33 10.31 14.99 6.00
N VAL A 34 9.35 15.24 5.10
CA VAL A 34 8.79 16.59 4.89
C VAL A 34 8.12 17.09 6.17
N ALA A 35 7.34 16.25 6.85
CA ALA A 35 6.69 16.59 8.10
C ALA A 35 7.71 16.98 9.18
N TYR A 36 8.79 16.23 9.29
CA TYR A 36 9.83 16.47 10.30
C TYR A 36 10.65 17.72 10.01
N LEU A 37 11.07 17.92 8.77
CA LEU A 37 11.98 19.01 8.42
C LEU A 37 11.28 20.35 8.20
N ALA A 38 10.10 20.34 7.65
CA ALA A 38 9.40 21.55 7.20
C ALA A 38 8.00 21.73 7.80
N GLY A 39 7.49 20.75 8.51
CA GLY A 39 6.10 20.75 8.98
C GLY A 39 5.74 21.96 9.86
N ALA A 40 6.65 22.39 10.72
CA ALA A 40 6.43 23.54 11.59
C ALA A 40 6.40 24.88 10.84
N ASP A 41 7.16 25.00 9.76
CA ASP A 41 7.33 26.22 8.98
C ASP A 41 6.37 26.32 7.80
N MET A 42 5.64 25.23 7.49
CA MET A 42 4.69 25.20 6.38
C MET A 42 3.46 26.07 6.65
N THR A 43 3.03 26.83 5.64
CA THR A 43 1.74 27.50 5.70
C THR A 43 0.59 26.49 5.71
N ARG A 44 -0.56 26.91 6.19
CA ARG A 44 -1.77 26.06 6.24
C ARG A 44 -2.11 25.50 4.86
N SER A 45 -2.00 26.34 3.82
CA SER A 45 -2.28 25.95 2.44
C SER A 45 -1.29 24.88 1.94
N GLN A 46 0.00 25.09 2.17
CA GLN A 46 1.04 24.13 1.79
C GLN A 46 0.83 22.77 2.47
N ASN A 47 0.51 22.77 3.75
CA ASN A 47 0.22 21.54 4.47
C ASN A 47 -0.99 20.79 3.89
N VAL A 48 -2.06 21.49 3.57
CA VAL A 48 -3.26 20.88 2.97
C VAL A 48 -2.92 20.27 1.61
N ILE A 49 -2.15 20.95 0.78
CA ILE A 49 -1.73 20.43 -0.54
C ILE A 49 -0.88 19.18 -0.39
N VAL A 50 0.15 19.21 0.45
CA VAL A 50 1.06 18.07 0.66
C VAL A 50 0.31 16.86 1.22
N THR A 51 -0.54 17.08 2.22
CA THR A 51 -1.33 15.99 2.83
C THR A 51 -2.35 15.42 1.84
N SER A 52 -3.01 16.27 1.05
CA SER A 52 -3.96 15.82 0.02
C SER A 52 -3.27 14.98 -1.06
N LEU A 53 -2.11 15.43 -1.56
CA LEU A 53 -1.33 14.66 -2.53
C LEU A 53 -0.88 13.31 -1.97
N TYR A 54 -0.39 13.30 -0.73
CA TYR A 54 -0.02 12.08 -0.04
C TYR A 54 -1.19 11.08 0.05
N LEU A 55 -2.36 11.56 0.44
CA LEU A 55 -3.57 10.73 0.54
C LEU A 55 -4.01 10.21 -0.82
N LEU A 56 -4.05 11.05 -1.85
CA LEU A 56 -4.46 10.65 -3.20
C LEU A 56 -3.53 9.56 -3.77
N ILE A 57 -2.23 9.78 -3.74
CA ILE A 57 -1.25 8.81 -4.22
C ILE A 57 -1.37 7.50 -3.43
N SER A 58 -1.52 7.61 -2.14
CA SER A 58 -1.62 6.46 -1.25
C SER A 58 -2.88 5.63 -1.50
N ILE A 59 -4.03 6.27 -1.70
CA ILE A 59 -5.29 5.60 -2.03
C ILE A 59 -5.18 4.90 -3.38
N PHE A 60 -4.60 5.58 -4.37
CA PHE A 60 -4.41 5.02 -5.71
C PHE A 60 -3.52 3.77 -5.69
N ILE A 61 -2.41 3.80 -4.97
CA ILE A 61 -1.49 2.66 -4.85
C ILE A 61 -2.18 1.49 -4.12
N LEU A 62 -2.91 1.75 -3.03
CA LEU A 62 -3.66 0.70 -2.33
C LEU A 62 -4.72 0.06 -3.22
N TRP A 63 -5.47 0.87 -3.96
CA TRP A 63 -6.46 0.36 -4.89
C TRP A 63 -5.81 -0.56 -5.93
N SER A 64 -4.71 -0.12 -6.52
CA SER A 64 -3.94 -0.92 -7.48
C SER A 64 -3.43 -2.22 -6.87
N MET A 65 -2.95 -2.17 -5.64
CA MET A 65 -2.46 -3.35 -4.92
C MET A 65 -3.59 -4.38 -4.68
N LEU A 66 -4.74 -3.94 -4.22
CA LEU A 66 -5.89 -4.83 -3.99
C LEU A 66 -6.37 -5.48 -5.29
N THR A 67 -6.45 -4.70 -6.38
CA THR A 67 -6.82 -5.22 -7.70
C THR A 67 -5.84 -6.29 -8.20
N LEU A 68 -4.54 -6.07 -8.02
CA LEU A 68 -3.51 -7.04 -8.41
C LEU A 68 -3.57 -8.33 -7.59
N VAL A 69 -3.84 -8.23 -6.29
CA VAL A 69 -4.02 -9.38 -5.41
C VAL A 69 -5.25 -10.20 -5.81
N GLU A 70 -6.37 -9.55 -6.11
CA GLU A 70 -7.58 -10.23 -6.57
C GLU A 70 -7.32 -11.00 -7.88
N ARG A 71 -6.69 -10.36 -8.86
CA ARG A 71 -6.32 -11.01 -10.13
C ARG A 71 -5.36 -12.17 -9.93
N SER A 72 -4.38 -12.01 -9.05
CA SER A 72 -3.44 -13.09 -8.70
C SER A 72 -4.17 -14.29 -8.09
N ASN A 73 -5.12 -14.05 -7.20
CA ASN A 73 -5.92 -15.11 -6.59
C ASN A 73 -6.83 -15.81 -7.60
N GLU A 74 -7.45 -15.07 -8.51
CA GLU A 74 -8.25 -15.66 -9.59
C GLU A 74 -7.41 -16.59 -10.48
N MET A 75 -6.22 -16.16 -10.88
CA MET A 75 -5.30 -16.97 -11.69
C MET A 75 -4.81 -18.20 -10.93
N ALA A 76 -4.52 -18.06 -9.64
CA ALA A 76 -4.11 -19.18 -8.79
C ALA A 76 -5.25 -20.20 -8.62
N MET A 77 -6.50 -19.75 -8.47
CA MET A 77 -7.68 -20.62 -8.39
C MET A 77 -7.91 -21.38 -9.69
N LEU A 78 -7.75 -20.72 -10.85
CA LEU A 78 -7.81 -21.38 -12.14
C LEU A 78 -6.74 -22.47 -12.31
N ALA A 79 -5.52 -22.21 -11.84
CA ALA A 79 -4.43 -23.19 -11.86
C ALA A 79 -4.72 -24.40 -10.95
N ILE A 80 -5.32 -24.15 -9.77
CA ILE A 80 -5.73 -25.22 -8.84
C ILE A 80 -6.82 -26.09 -9.45
N ASP A 81 -7.80 -25.49 -10.11
CA ASP A 81 -8.91 -26.20 -10.77
C ASP A 81 -8.39 -27.13 -11.90
N MET A 82 -7.33 -26.70 -12.59
CA MET A 82 -6.67 -27.52 -13.61
C MET A 82 -5.82 -28.66 -13.05
N SER A 83 -5.21 -28.50 -11.89
CA SER A 83 -4.25 -29.47 -11.31
C SER A 83 -4.84 -30.43 -10.29
N LYS A 84 -6.03 -30.18 -9.79
CA LYS A 84 -6.69 -30.94 -8.69
C LYS A 84 -5.83 -31.14 -7.42
N GLN A 85 -4.70 -30.49 -7.31
CA GLN A 85 -3.76 -30.66 -6.21
C GLN A 85 -3.02 -29.37 -5.88
N ARG A 86 -3.44 -28.64 -4.93
CA ARG A 86 -2.67 -27.75 -4.03
C ARG A 86 -3.43 -26.49 -3.65
N THR A 87 -3.64 -26.33 -2.37
CA THR A 87 -3.89 -25.06 -1.73
C THR A 87 -2.62 -24.21 -1.80
N LEU A 88 -2.46 -23.39 -2.82
CA LEU A 88 -1.34 -22.48 -2.98
C LEU A 88 -1.84 -21.07 -3.15
N GLY A 89 -1.61 -20.27 -2.19
CA GLY A 89 -1.81 -18.82 -2.22
C GLY A 89 -2.14 -18.28 -0.84
N PRO A 90 -1.60 -17.13 -0.48
CA PRO A 90 -2.05 -16.44 0.72
C PRO A 90 -3.53 -16.14 0.55
N LYS A 91 -4.30 -16.58 1.51
CA LYS A 91 -5.73 -16.32 1.55
C LYS A 91 -5.96 -14.80 1.49
N GLY A 92 -7.05 -14.36 0.86
CA GLY A 92 -7.33 -12.93 0.59
C GLY A 92 -7.28 -12.01 1.82
N TYR A 93 -7.37 -12.55 3.04
CA TYR A 93 -7.25 -11.74 4.26
C TYR A 93 -5.82 -11.21 4.51
N VAL A 94 -4.78 -11.78 3.91
CA VAL A 94 -3.41 -11.26 4.02
C VAL A 94 -3.32 -9.87 3.37
N ALA A 95 -3.92 -9.69 2.19
CA ALA A 95 -3.99 -8.39 1.52
C ALA A 95 -4.77 -7.36 2.36
N HIS A 96 -5.87 -7.77 2.98
CA HIS A 96 -6.64 -6.91 3.88
C HIS A 96 -5.84 -6.55 5.13
N GLY A 97 -5.08 -7.49 5.70
CA GLY A 97 -4.17 -7.23 6.82
C GLY A 97 -3.10 -6.19 6.47
N ILE A 98 -2.46 -6.31 5.32
CA ILE A 98 -1.49 -5.33 4.81
C ILE A 98 -2.14 -3.96 4.62
N ALA A 99 -3.34 -3.91 4.03
CA ALA A 99 -4.08 -2.67 3.83
C ALA A 99 -4.41 -1.97 5.15
N ILE A 100 -4.81 -2.72 6.18
CA ILE A 100 -5.08 -2.20 7.52
C ILE A 100 -3.82 -1.61 8.15
N VAL A 101 -2.68 -2.32 8.08
CA VAL A 101 -1.40 -1.82 8.60
C VAL A 101 -1.02 -0.51 7.92
N PHE A 102 -1.13 -0.42 6.61
CA PHE A 102 -0.84 0.82 5.88
C PHE A 102 -1.82 1.95 6.22
N ALA A 103 -3.10 1.65 6.44
CA ALA A 103 -4.08 2.64 6.90
C ALA A 103 -3.70 3.21 8.26
N ILE A 104 -3.31 2.36 9.21
CA ILE A 104 -2.84 2.78 10.54
C ILE A 104 -1.58 3.66 10.42
N CYS A 105 -0.60 3.26 9.62
CA CYS A 105 0.62 4.05 9.37
C CYS A 105 0.30 5.44 8.81
N ARG A 106 -0.71 5.54 7.95
CA ARG A 106 -1.14 6.84 7.39
C ARG A 106 -1.76 7.74 8.42
N VAL A 107 -2.67 7.22 9.21
CA VAL A 107 -3.29 7.99 10.31
C VAL A 107 -2.21 8.47 11.27
N ALA A 108 -1.26 7.62 11.63
CA ALA A 108 -0.12 7.99 12.47
C ALA A 108 0.75 9.08 11.82
N SER A 109 0.99 9.01 10.51
CA SER A 109 1.78 10.01 9.77
C SER A 109 1.09 11.38 9.75
N ILE A 110 -0.21 11.42 9.55
CA ILE A 110 -1.00 12.66 9.56
C ILE A 110 -1.02 13.24 10.97
N LYS A 111 -1.19 12.41 11.99
CA LYS A 111 -1.11 12.83 13.39
C LYS A 111 0.28 13.39 13.71
N PHE A 112 1.35 12.73 13.25
CA PHE A 112 2.71 13.22 13.42
C PHE A 112 2.90 14.62 12.80
N MET A 113 2.40 14.84 11.58
CA MET A 113 2.41 16.17 10.94
C MET A 113 1.66 17.21 11.78
N TRP A 114 0.50 16.83 12.31
CA TRP A 114 -0.27 17.70 13.18
C TRP A 114 0.50 18.06 14.45
N ASP A 115 1.09 17.07 15.12
CA ASP A 115 1.85 17.26 16.37
C ASP A 115 3.09 18.13 16.16
N VAL A 116 3.78 17.99 15.02
CA VAL A 116 4.93 18.85 14.66
C VAL A 116 4.52 20.30 14.49
N ARG A 117 3.34 20.55 13.93
CA ARG A 117 2.80 21.92 13.73
C ARG A 117 2.22 22.55 15.00
N HIS A 118 1.78 21.74 15.93
CA HIS A 118 1.17 22.17 17.20
C HIS A 118 1.94 21.52 18.36
N PRO A 119 3.21 21.90 18.58
CA PRO A 119 3.98 21.32 19.66
C PRO A 119 3.30 21.62 21.00
N LYS A 120 3.07 20.55 21.77
CA LYS A 120 2.56 20.71 23.13
C LYS A 120 3.65 21.38 23.95
N THR A 121 3.36 22.56 24.45
CA THR A 121 4.20 23.19 25.47
C THR A 121 4.02 22.43 26.80
N GLU A 122 5.01 21.66 27.13
CA GLU A 122 5.16 21.13 28.49
C GLU A 122 5.87 22.12 29.38
#